data_c84e62c7097e5a1fe7c6d5055a6184bd
#
_entry.id   c84e62c7097e5a1fe7c6d5055a6184bd
#
_cell.length_a   1.000
_cell.length_b   1.000
_cell.length_c   1.000
_cell.angle_alpha   90.00
_cell.angle_beta   90.00
_cell.angle_gamma   90.00
#
_symmetry.space_group_name_H-M   'P 1'
#
loop_
_entity.id
_entity.type
_entity.pdbx_description
1 polymer ?
#
loop_
_entity_poly.entity_id
_entity_poly.type
_entity_poly.pdbx_seq_one_letter_code
_entity_poly.pdbx_strand_id
1 'polypeptide(L)'
;PHLIAREGESYRLSLERLAENLGVREHVVFYNRFVSDEELAEFIGAADIYLTPYLNEAQITSGTLAYVFGAGNAVVSTPYWHARELLADGRGILVPFRDPQAVAEGVCAFLEDSERLARTRREAYQFGREMIWPAVARRYLESFRLARAAHKTAPRATVGGWRLGRRSYDLPPLRLDHIMRMSDGTGIFQHATFTVPNFHEGYCTDDNARAFILCNLLEEPGRLDHLATSYLAFLAAALDHESGRFRNFMSHGRQWLEPAGSEDSHGRALWALGVGAGRSRNEGHRRLCVQLFDHGLPVVKSFNSPRAWAFALLGVHELSRGNAEDTMAGVACEILTGKLVTLWQNCATEDWPWFETRATYDNARLSQALILSGKATEGDALEIGLKSLRWLVSMQKTQAGHFRPIGSNGFHEKDGARADFDQQPVESNAMVAACLEAFRVTQDPFWSVEAKRAFEWFLGRNDLGLPLYDYTTGGCGDGLHHDRVNANQGAESSLAFHLSLAEMKHAEPIPSPPTSSAI
;
A
#
# COMPACT_ATOMS: atom_id res chain seq x y z
N PRO A 1 18.91 23.35 16.61
CA PRO A 1 19.14 23.76 15.21
C PRO A 1 17.89 24.32 14.53
N HIS A 2 16.68 23.74 14.68
CA HIS A 2 15.52 24.28 13.96
C HIS A 2 14.85 25.50 14.60
N LEU A 3 15.10 25.78 15.89
CA LEU A 3 14.71 27.06 16.49
C LEU A 3 15.55 28.20 15.93
N ILE A 4 16.86 27.99 15.76
CA ILE A 4 17.76 28.98 15.11
C ILE A 4 17.33 29.21 13.66
N ALA A 5 16.96 28.18 12.94
CA ALA A 5 16.48 28.30 11.55
C ALA A 5 15.13 29.04 11.46
N ARG A 6 14.29 28.98 12.49
CA ARG A 6 12.94 29.57 12.50
C ARG A 6 12.89 30.95 13.14
N GLU A 7 13.64 31.17 14.23
CA GLU A 7 13.59 32.38 15.06
C GLU A 7 14.92 33.15 15.11
N GLY A 8 16.00 32.59 14.50
CA GLY A 8 17.34 33.16 14.51
C GLY A 8 17.95 33.21 15.92
N GLU A 9 18.91 34.10 16.09
CA GLU A 9 19.61 34.33 17.36
C GLU A 9 18.81 35.20 18.36
N SER A 10 17.63 35.70 17.99
CA SER A 10 16.88 36.69 18.76
C SER A 10 16.54 36.22 20.17
N TYR A 11 16.13 34.96 20.32
CA TYR A 11 15.78 34.41 21.64
C TYR A 11 17.02 34.27 22.54
N ARG A 12 18.12 33.76 22.06
CA ARG A 12 19.38 33.66 22.82
C ARG A 12 19.87 35.04 23.28
N LEU A 13 19.90 36.00 22.36
CA LEU A 13 20.29 37.38 22.66
C LEU A 13 19.36 38.04 23.70
N SER A 14 18.07 37.69 23.70
CA SER A 14 17.13 38.18 24.72
C SER A 14 17.46 37.62 26.11
N LEU A 15 17.90 36.38 26.20
CA LEU A 15 18.33 35.77 27.47
C LEU A 15 19.64 36.36 27.96
N GLU A 16 20.59 36.65 27.07
CA GLU A 16 21.84 37.34 27.45
C GLU A 16 21.57 38.73 28.04
N ARG A 17 20.72 39.52 27.36
CA ARG A 17 20.27 40.83 27.87
C ARG A 17 19.54 40.72 29.21
N LEU A 18 18.71 39.69 29.35
CA LEU A 18 18.02 39.45 30.64
C LEU A 18 19.01 39.17 31.77
N ALA A 19 20.02 38.33 31.50
CA ALA A 19 21.08 38.03 32.50
C ALA A 19 21.89 39.29 32.85
N GLU A 20 22.20 40.17 31.90
CA GLU A 20 22.83 41.47 32.12
C GLU A 20 21.94 42.38 33.00
N ASN A 21 20.66 42.52 32.62
CA ASN A 21 19.71 43.36 33.36
C ASN A 21 19.49 42.92 34.81
N LEU A 22 19.58 41.61 35.06
CA LEU A 22 19.45 41.03 36.39
C LEU A 22 20.80 41.01 37.17
N GLY A 23 21.91 41.46 36.56
CA GLY A 23 23.23 41.49 37.19
C GLY A 23 23.84 40.10 37.46
N VAL A 24 23.37 39.07 36.73
CA VAL A 24 23.81 37.67 36.91
C VAL A 24 24.60 37.12 35.71
N ARG A 25 25.04 37.99 34.80
CA ARG A 25 25.74 37.60 33.56
C ARG A 25 26.96 36.71 33.81
N GLU A 26 27.71 36.98 34.89
CA GLU A 26 28.93 36.21 35.24
C GLU A 26 28.60 34.79 35.77
N HIS A 27 27.34 34.55 36.16
CA HIS A 27 26.87 33.26 36.65
C HIS A 27 26.19 32.43 35.57
N VAL A 28 26.05 32.96 34.33
CA VAL A 28 25.37 32.27 33.21
C VAL A 28 26.35 32.00 32.07
N VAL A 29 26.49 30.74 31.72
CA VAL A 29 27.33 30.28 30.60
C VAL A 29 26.46 29.78 29.46
N PHE A 30 26.65 30.34 28.27
CA PHE A 30 25.94 29.95 27.05
C PHE A 30 26.85 29.08 26.19
N TYR A 31 26.48 27.83 25.99
CA TYR A 31 27.13 26.93 25.04
C TYR A 31 26.38 26.97 23.68
N ASN A 32 26.75 27.95 22.83
CA ASN A 32 26.06 28.15 21.54
C ASN A 32 26.61 27.23 20.45
N ARG A 33 26.64 25.92 20.71
CA ARG A 33 27.03 24.88 19.75
C ARG A 33 26.29 23.59 20.00
N PHE A 34 26.21 22.73 19.00
CA PHE A 34 25.76 21.36 19.19
C PHE A 34 26.86 20.58 19.92
N VAL A 35 26.47 19.82 20.92
CA VAL A 35 27.39 18.95 21.68
C VAL A 35 27.22 17.50 21.26
N SER A 36 28.30 16.70 21.31
CA SER A 36 28.22 15.26 21.07
C SER A 36 27.54 14.54 22.24
N ASP A 37 27.19 13.28 22.06
CA ASP A 37 26.57 12.49 23.13
C ASP A 37 27.53 12.30 24.31
N GLU A 38 28.85 12.23 24.06
CA GLU A 38 29.88 12.15 25.09
C GLU A 38 29.95 13.45 25.88
N GLU A 39 29.99 14.60 25.20
CA GLU A 39 29.98 15.91 25.89
C GLU A 39 28.67 16.13 26.65
N LEU A 40 27.52 15.70 26.12
CA LEU A 40 26.24 15.75 26.82
C LEU A 40 26.29 14.94 28.11
N ALA A 41 26.87 13.74 28.08
CA ALA A 41 27.05 12.91 29.27
C ALA A 41 27.93 13.56 30.30
N GLU A 42 29.01 14.26 29.88
CA GLU A 42 29.88 15.03 30.80
C GLU A 42 29.12 16.20 31.44
N PHE A 43 28.33 16.98 30.69
CA PHE A 43 27.49 18.04 31.24
C PHE A 43 26.46 17.49 32.22
N ILE A 44 25.81 16.39 31.92
CA ILE A 44 24.85 15.72 32.79
C ILE A 44 25.56 15.25 34.09
N GLY A 45 26.74 14.67 33.94
CA GLY A 45 27.53 14.22 35.11
C GLY A 45 28.03 15.34 36.01
N ALA A 46 28.33 16.52 35.46
CA ALA A 46 28.79 17.69 36.19
C ALA A 46 27.66 18.50 36.87
N ALA A 47 26.40 18.32 36.42
CA ALA A 47 25.28 19.08 36.92
C ALA A 47 24.73 18.48 38.25
N ASP A 48 24.49 19.31 39.24
CA ASP A 48 23.80 18.91 40.47
C ASP A 48 22.29 18.84 40.30
N ILE A 49 21.72 19.79 39.59
CA ILE A 49 20.28 19.92 39.33
C ILE A 49 20.07 20.21 37.85
N TYR A 50 19.11 19.56 37.24
CA TYR A 50 18.69 19.79 35.87
C TYR A 50 17.34 20.51 35.81
N LEU A 51 17.27 21.57 34.98
CA LEU A 51 16.06 22.35 34.76
C LEU A 51 15.47 22.11 33.36
N THR A 52 14.18 21.79 33.28
CA THR A 52 13.49 21.62 32.01
C THR A 52 12.10 22.29 32.03
N PRO A 53 12.04 23.64 31.94
CA PRO A 53 10.82 24.44 32.07
C PRO A 53 10.09 24.54 30.70
N TYR A 54 9.79 23.42 30.03
CA TYR A 54 9.05 23.43 28.79
C TYR A 54 7.65 24.01 28.96
N LEU A 55 7.17 24.74 27.93
CA LEU A 55 5.85 25.38 27.96
C LEU A 55 4.76 24.54 27.28
N ASN A 56 5.12 23.51 26.54
CA ASN A 56 4.18 22.63 25.88
C ASN A 56 3.80 21.46 26.80
N GLU A 57 2.58 21.47 27.32
CA GLU A 57 2.08 20.40 28.18
C GLU A 57 2.02 19.03 27.45
N ALA A 58 1.73 19.00 26.17
CA ALA A 58 1.61 17.78 25.38
C ALA A 58 2.96 17.20 24.90
N GLN A 59 4.07 17.60 25.53
CA GLN A 59 5.39 17.03 25.23
C GLN A 59 5.43 15.57 25.71
N ILE A 60 5.28 14.62 24.76
CA ILE A 60 5.19 13.18 25.05
C ILE A 60 6.56 12.61 25.41
N THR A 61 7.63 13.08 24.75
CA THR A 61 8.99 12.56 24.94
C THR A 61 10.00 13.70 24.97
N SER A 62 10.90 13.67 25.97
CA SER A 62 12.09 14.52 26.05
C SER A 62 13.31 13.61 26.17
N GLY A 63 14.17 13.60 25.15
CA GLY A 63 15.39 12.79 25.13
C GLY A 63 16.34 13.20 26.25
N THR A 64 16.58 14.50 26.40
CA THR A 64 17.48 15.02 27.46
C THR A 64 16.96 14.70 28.86
N LEU A 65 15.65 14.79 29.11
CA LEU A 65 15.08 14.39 30.40
C LEU A 65 15.33 12.89 30.67
N ALA A 66 15.17 12.03 29.67
CA ALA A 66 15.43 10.60 29.83
C ALA A 66 16.89 10.30 30.19
N TYR A 67 17.85 10.97 29.54
CA TYR A 67 19.29 10.83 29.84
C TYR A 67 19.61 11.30 31.24
N VAL A 68 19.17 12.50 31.61
CA VAL A 68 19.40 13.11 32.93
C VAL A 68 18.80 12.26 34.04
N PHE A 69 17.57 11.84 33.89
CA PHE A 69 16.87 10.97 34.82
C PHE A 69 17.55 9.60 34.95
N GLY A 70 17.94 9.01 33.82
CA GLY A 70 18.69 7.74 33.76
C GLY A 70 20.07 7.83 34.39
N ALA A 71 20.70 9.00 34.39
CA ALA A 71 21.96 9.28 35.10
C ALA A 71 21.78 9.49 36.62
N GLY A 72 20.57 9.68 37.09
CA GLY A 72 20.25 9.90 38.50
C GLY A 72 20.47 11.34 38.93
N ASN A 73 20.20 12.32 38.11
CA ASN A 73 20.23 13.72 38.47
C ASN A 73 18.91 14.16 39.10
N ALA A 74 18.97 15.15 39.98
CA ALA A 74 17.78 15.83 40.49
C ALA A 74 17.21 16.74 39.40
N VAL A 75 15.90 16.72 39.22
CA VAL A 75 15.22 17.47 38.14
C VAL A 75 14.16 18.38 38.74
N VAL A 76 14.14 19.65 38.28
CA VAL A 76 13.02 20.58 38.43
C VAL A 76 12.42 20.85 37.07
N SER A 77 11.13 20.62 36.91
CA SER A 77 10.47 20.66 35.62
C SER A 77 9.06 21.23 35.66
N THR A 78 8.59 21.80 34.57
CA THR A 78 7.16 22.01 34.36
C THR A 78 6.44 20.68 34.14
N PRO A 79 5.12 20.58 34.44
CA PRO A 79 4.41 19.30 34.43
C PRO A 79 3.90 18.88 33.04
N TYR A 80 4.78 18.85 32.02
CA TYR A 80 4.44 18.23 30.75
C TYR A 80 4.37 16.71 30.90
N TRP A 81 3.70 16.03 29.98
CA TRP A 81 3.31 14.62 30.13
C TRP A 81 4.46 13.69 30.49
N HIS A 82 5.59 13.76 29.81
CA HIS A 82 6.75 12.93 30.11
C HIS A 82 7.34 13.25 31.52
N ALA A 83 7.40 14.52 31.88
CA ALA A 83 7.92 14.93 33.18
C ALA A 83 6.99 14.49 34.33
N ARG A 84 5.67 14.57 34.15
CA ARG A 84 4.70 14.05 35.16
C ARG A 84 4.92 12.58 35.46
N GLU A 85 5.18 11.78 34.40
CA GLU A 85 5.40 10.35 34.57
C GLU A 85 6.73 10.04 35.27
N LEU A 86 7.83 10.60 34.79
CA LEU A 86 9.16 10.29 35.30
C LEU A 86 9.40 10.86 36.72
N LEU A 87 8.93 12.08 36.99
CA LEU A 87 9.21 12.79 38.25
C LEU A 87 8.15 12.54 39.33
N ALA A 88 7.17 11.66 39.07
CA ALA A 88 6.19 11.25 40.08
C ALA A 88 6.87 10.65 41.32
N ASP A 89 6.09 10.53 42.41
CA ASP A 89 6.50 9.84 43.66
C ASP A 89 7.81 10.36 44.26
N GLY A 90 8.08 11.67 44.14
CA GLY A 90 9.25 12.30 44.74
C GLY A 90 10.57 12.17 43.97
N ARG A 91 10.54 11.62 42.76
CA ARG A 91 11.72 11.46 41.89
C ARG A 91 12.19 12.75 41.20
N GLY A 92 11.53 13.88 41.48
CA GLY A 92 11.85 15.22 41.02
C GLY A 92 10.86 16.24 41.57
N ILE A 93 11.02 17.51 41.21
CA ILE A 93 10.09 18.59 41.57
C ILE A 93 9.36 19.07 40.33
N LEU A 94 8.02 19.07 40.38
CA LEU A 94 7.16 19.65 39.36
C LEU A 94 6.69 21.04 39.79
N VAL A 95 6.86 22.03 38.94
CA VAL A 95 6.48 23.43 39.16
C VAL A 95 5.47 23.90 38.12
N PRO A 96 4.60 24.89 38.42
CA PRO A 96 3.64 25.39 37.43
C PRO A 96 4.30 25.95 36.19
N PHE A 97 3.57 25.91 35.06
CA PHE A 97 4.01 26.57 33.85
C PHE A 97 4.10 28.08 34.02
N ARG A 98 5.12 28.69 33.44
CA ARG A 98 5.32 30.15 33.41
C ARG A 98 5.47 30.78 34.83
N ASP A 99 5.94 30.02 35.77
CA ASP A 99 6.17 30.47 37.16
C ASP A 99 7.67 30.39 37.50
N PRO A 100 8.46 31.43 37.22
CA PRO A 100 9.89 31.45 37.52
C PRO A 100 10.16 31.45 39.04
N GLN A 101 9.24 31.95 39.86
CA GLN A 101 9.38 31.92 41.31
C GLN A 101 9.31 30.47 41.82
N ALA A 102 8.35 29.70 41.38
CA ALA A 102 8.25 28.27 41.74
C ALA A 102 9.46 27.47 41.25
N VAL A 103 10.05 27.81 40.10
CA VAL A 103 11.32 27.20 39.63
C VAL A 103 12.46 27.51 40.59
N ALA A 104 12.60 28.78 41.01
CA ALA A 104 13.63 29.19 41.97
C ALA A 104 13.45 28.49 43.32
N GLU A 105 12.23 28.44 43.85
CA GLU A 105 11.91 27.72 45.10
C GLU A 105 12.23 26.23 45.00
N GLY A 106 11.92 25.59 43.87
CA GLY A 106 12.24 24.18 43.63
C GLY A 106 13.76 23.91 43.62
N VAL A 107 14.55 24.81 43.02
CA VAL A 107 16.02 24.72 43.01
C VAL A 107 16.57 24.94 44.42
N CYS A 108 16.14 26.00 45.15
CA CYS A 108 16.57 26.28 46.52
C CYS A 108 16.24 25.12 47.45
N ALA A 109 15.08 24.50 47.31
CA ALA A 109 14.68 23.35 48.11
C ALA A 109 15.62 22.14 47.99
N PHE A 110 16.30 21.98 46.85
CA PHE A 110 17.36 20.97 46.66
C PHE A 110 18.72 21.44 47.21
N LEU A 111 19.06 22.72 47.06
CA LEU A 111 20.34 23.25 47.52
C LEU A 111 20.42 23.37 49.04
N GLU A 112 19.30 23.65 49.71
CA GLU A 112 19.18 23.80 51.17
C GLU A 112 19.05 22.47 51.90
N ASP A 113 18.56 21.41 51.24
CA ASP A 113 18.37 20.07 51.81
C ASP A 113 19.17 19.02 51.01
N SER A 114 20.41 18.81 51.41
CA SER A 114 21.30 17.82 50.78
C SER A 114 20.82 16.38 50.92
N GLU A 115 20.06 16.03 51.97
CA GLU A 115 19.50 14.68 52.13
C GLU A 115 18.35 14.45 51.14
N ARG A 116 17.50 15.44 50.96
CA ARG A 116 16.45 15.43 49.95
C ARG A 116 17.04 15.29 48.53
N LEU A 117 18.05 16.11 48.22
CA LEU A 117 18.75 16.03 46.94
C LEU A 117 19.31 14.62 46.70
N ALA A 118 20.05 14.08 47.65
CA ALA A 118 20.66 12.74 47.56
C ALA A 118 19.61 11.62 47.46
N ARG A 119 18.49 11.73 48.17
CA ARG A 119 17.39 10.77 48.08
C ARG A 119 16.74 10.82 46.71
N THR A 120 16.35 11.99 46.21
CA THR A 120 15.75 12.16 44.87
C THR A 120 16.66 11.61 43.77
N ARG A 121 17.96 11.89 43.85
CA ARG A 121 18.95 11.34 42.88
C ARG A 121 19.01 9.81 42.92
N ARG A 122 18.99 9.19 44.11
CA ARG A 122 18.97 7.71 44.21
C ARG A 122 17.69 7.10 43.66
N GLU A 123 16.54 7.69 43.96
CA GLU A 123 15.24 7.23 43.48
C GLU A 123 15.15 7.34 41.94
N ALA A 124 15.58 8.47 41.36
CA ALA A 124 15.66 8.65 39.91
C ALA A 124 16.60 7.60 39.26
N TYR A 125 17.78 7.40 39.83
CA TYR A 125 18.74 6.40 39.35
C TYR A 125 18.18 4.97 39.37
N GLN A 126 17.56 4.57 40.50
CA GLN A 126 17.00 3.23 40.67
C GLN A 126 15.88 2.96 39.65
N PHE A 127 14.96 3.91 39.49
CA PHE A 127 13.89 3.81 38.50
C PHE A 127 14.43 3.84 37.07
N GLY A 128 15.43 4.68 36.79
CA GLY A 128 16.08 4.78 35.48
C GLY A 128 16.75 3.49 35.04
N ARG A 129 17.14 2.57 35.96
CA ARG A 129 17.68 1.24 35.57
C ARG A 129 16.70 0.35 34.86
N GLU A 130 15.39 0.62 34.97
CA GLU A 130 14.38 -0.08 34.21
C GLU A 130 14.24 0.43 32.78
N MET A 131 14.79 1.60 32.48
CA MET A 131 14.72 2.27 31.18
C MET A 131 15.95 2.01 30.28
N ILE A 132 16.99 1.37 30.80
CA ILE A 132 18.19 1.03 30.01
C ILE A 132 17.89 -0.08 28.97
N TRP A 133 18.55 -0.04 27.84
CA TRP A 133 18.32 -0.98 26.73
C TRP A 133 18.27 -2.46 27.15
N PRO A 134 19.16 -2.98 28.01
CA PRO A 134 19.07 -4.38 28.45
C PRO A 134 17.79 -4.69 29.23
N ALA A 135 17.26 -3.75 30.03
CA ALA A 135 16.02 -3.94 30.77
C ALA A 135 14.80 -3.90 29.83
N VAL A 136 14.78 -2.93 28.93
CA VAL A 136 13.74 -2.80 27.90
C VAL A 136 13.71 -4.01 26.99
N ALA A 137 14.88 -4.48 26.54
CA ALA A 137 14.98 -5.70 25.70
C ALA A 137 14.42 -6.93 26.41
N ARG A 138 14.68 -7.11 27.72
CA ARG A 138 14.07 -8.21 28.48
C ARG A 138 12.56 -8.13 28.54
N ARG A 139 11.98 -6.94 28.69
CA ARG A 139 10.51 -6.74 28.66
C ARG A 139 9.92 -7.08 27.28
N TYR A 140 10.59 -6.69 26.19
CA TYR A 140 10.18 -7.10 24.84
C TYR A 140 10.22 -8.62 24.67
N LEU A 141 11.30 -9.27 25.08
CA LEU A 141 11.40 -10.73 25.01
C LEU A 141 10.31 -11.43 25.82
N GLU A 142 9.96 -10.91 26.98
CA GLU A 142 8.86 -11.44 27.79
C GLU A 142 7.51 -11.24 27.11
N SER A 143 7.24 -10.03 26.56
CA SER A 143 6.04 -9.77 25.77
C SER A 143 5.94 -10.74 24.58
N PHE A 144 7.04 -11.00 23.88
CA PHE A 144 7.06 -11.96 22.77
C PHE A 144 6.80 -13.40 23.24
N ARG A 145 7.32 -13.80 24.40
CA ARG A 145 7.04 -15.11 25.00
C ARG A 145 5.56 -15.24 25.36
N LEU A 146 4.99 -14.22 26.00
CA LEU A 146 3.56 -14.16 26.35
C LEU A 146 2.68 -14.19 25.10
N ALA A 147 3.00 -13.42 24.08
CA ALA A 147 2.29 -13.42 22.80
C ALA A 147 2.34 -14.81 22.13
N ARG A 148 3.52 -15.47 22.13
CA ARG A 148 3.65 -16.83 21.61
C ARG A 148 2.87 -17.86 22.42
N ALA A 149 2.85 -17.73 23.74
CA ALA A 149 2.08 -18.61 24.62
C ALA A 149 0.58 -18.41 24.40
N ALA A 150 0.12 -17.17 24.36
CA ALA A 150 -1.27 -16.81 24.07
C ALA A 150 -1.69 -17.29 22.67
N HIS A 151 -0.81 -17.20 21.68
CA HIS A 151 -1.09 -17.71 20.33
C HIS A 151 -1.21 -19.24 20.29
N LYS A 152 -0.49 -19.96 21.16
CA LYS A 152 -0.59 -21.43 21.26
C LYS A 152 -1.85 -21.87 22.01
N THR A 153 -2.30 -21.10 22.99
CA THR A 153 -3.43 -21.42 23.88
C THR A 153 -4.74 -20.76 23.46
N ALA A 154 -4.67 -19.64 22.72
CA ALA A 154 -5.85 -19.12 22.06
C ALA A 154 -6.39 -20.24 21.16
N PRO A 155 -7.65 -20.67 21.30
CA PRO A 155 -8.26 -21.41 20.21
C PRO A 155 -7.96 -20.55 19.00
N ARG A 156 -7.24 -21.10 17.99
CA ARG A 156 -7.13 -20.43 16.70
C ARG A 156 -8.55 -19.95 16.46
N ALA A 157 -8.77 -18.63 16.56
CA ALA A 157 -9.93 -18.10 15.95
C ALA A 157 -9.86 -18.73 14.59
N THR A 158 -10.67 -19.70 14.35
CA THR A 158 -11.06 -20.09 13.04
C THR A 158 -11.74 -18.82 12.54
N VAL A 159 -10.92 -17.83 12.12
CA VAL A 159 -11.30 -17.07 10.96
C VAL A 159 -11.76 -18.18 10.08
N GLY A 160 -13.06 -18.25 9.76
CA GLY A 160 -13.65 -19.38 9.08
C GLY A 160 -12.87 -19.68 7.82
N GLY A 161 -11.66 -20.15 8.03
CA GLY A 161 -10.72 -20.55 7.03
C GLY A 161 -11.30 -21.80 6.46
N TRP A 162 -11.86 -21.69 5.29
CA TRP A 162 -12.05 -22.81 4.43
C TRP A 162 -10.72 -23.57 4.40
N ARG A 163 -10.58 -24.57 5.30
CA ARG A 163 -9.54 -25.57 5.09
C ARG A 163 -9.89 -26.17 3.74
N LEU A 164 -9.02 -25.96 2.78
CA LEU A 164 -8.99 -26.65 1.51
C LEU A 164 -9.00 -28.18 1.76
N GLY A 165 -10.16 -28.70 2.18
CA GLY A 165 -10.43 -30.12 2.20
C GLY A 165 -10.51 -30.58 0.75
N ARG A 166 -10.11 -31.83 0.47
CA ARG A 166 -10.05 -32.47 -0.86
C ARG A 166 -11.39 -32.53 -1.64
N ARG A 167 -12.35 -31.63 -1.41
CA ARG A 167 -13.63 -31.60 -2.11
C ARG A 167 -13.68 -30.39 -3.05
N SER A 168 -14.37 -30.57 -4.18
CA SER A 168 -14.70 -29.58 -5.21
C SER A 168 -14.74 -28.16 -4.65
N TYR A 169 -13.90 -27.28 -5.18
CA TYR A 169 -13.73 -25.93 -4.67
C TYR A 169 -14.91 -25.09 -5.12
N ASP A 170 -15.84 -24.85 -4.21
CA ASP A 170 -16.80 -23.76 -4.37
C ASP A 170 -16.03 -22.45 -4.22
N LEU A 171 -16.13 -21.57 -5.22
CA LEU A 171 -15.59 -20.23 -5.15
C LEU A 171 -16.23 -19.50 -3.95
N PRO A 172 -15.49 -18.64 -3.23
CA PRO A 172 -16.05 -17.89 -2.12
C PRO A 172 -17.26 -17.05 -2.55
N PRO A 173 -18.21 -16.78 -1.64
CA PRO A 173 -19.32 -15.88 -1.93
C PRO A 173 -18.78 -14.47 -2.20
N LEU A 174 -19.41 -13.77 -3.15
CA LEU A 174 -19.09 -12.38 -3.43
C LEU A 174 -19.53 -11.50 -2.25
N ARG A 175 -18.60 -10.76 -1.67
CA ARG A 175 -18.84 -9.83 -0.56
C ARG A 175 -18.24 -8.48 -0.86
N LEU A 176 -19.07 -7.50 -1.12
CA LEU A 176 -18.66 -6.15 -1.52
C LEU A 176 -18.64 -5.16 -0.34
N ASP A 177 -18.83 -5.65 0.90
CA ASP A 177 -18.94 -4.79 2.09
C ASP A 177 -17.73 -3.86 2.25
N HIS A 178 -16.52 -4.37 1.96
CA HIS A 178 -15.30 -3.55 2.04
C HIS A 178 -15.20 -2.54 0.88
N ILE A 179 -15.51 -2.94 -0.34
CA ILE A 179 -15.55 -2.02 -1.50
C ILE A 179 -16.55 -0.89 -1.25
N MET A 180 -17.72 -1.20 -0.68
CA MET A 180 -18.72 -0.18 -0.31
C MET A 180 -18.20 0.75 0.79
N ARG A 181 -17.47 0.23 1.78
CA ARG A 181 -16.84 1.04 2.84
C ARG A 181 -15.73 1.95 2.30
N MET A 182 -14.98 1.48 1.33
CA MET A 182 -13.90 2.23 0.68
C MET A 182 -14.43 3.28 -0.32
N SER A 183 -15.73 3.34 -0.56
CA SER A 183 -16.32 4.22 -1.59
C SER A 183 -17.22 5.28 -0.98
N ASP A 184 -17.22 6.45 -1.61
CA ASP A 184 -18.14 7.55 -1.30
C ASP A 184 -18.77 8.14 -2.58
N GLY A 185 -19.40 9.31 -2.49
CA GLY A 185 -19.99 10.00 -3.64
C GLY A 185 -18.99 10.60 -4.63
N THR A 186 -17.67 10.46 -4.39
CA THR A 186 -16.60 10.88 -5.29
C THR A 186 -16.05 9.71 -6.08
N GLY A 187 -15.79 8.58 -5.39
CA GLY A 187 -15.18 7.40 -5.96
C GLY A 187 -14.72 6.41 -4.88
N ILE A 188 -13.76 5.54 -5.21
CA ILE A 188 -13.13 4.65 -4.26
C ILE A 188 -11.82 5.25 -3.74
N PHE A 189 -11.62 5.25 -2.41
CA PHE A 189 -10.36 5.66 -1.78
C PHE A 189 -9.24 4.70 -2.15
N GLN A 190 -8.05 5.26 -2.42
CA GLN A 190 -6.90 4.49 -2.88
C GLN A 190 -6.38 3.52 -1.81
N HIS A 191 -6.21 3.97 -0.57
CA HIS A 191 -5.60 3.21 0.50
C HIS A 191 -6.49 3.09 1.74
N ALA A 192 -6.23 2.04 2.52
CA ALA A 192 -6.80 1.84 3.85
C ALA A 192 -5.68 1.65 4.88
N THR A 193 -5.94 2.05 6.12
CA THR A 193 -5.18 1.60 7.28
C THR A 193 -5.95 0.44 7.90
N PHE A 194 -5.44 -0.75 7.74
CA PHE A 194 -6.19 -1.99 7.93
C PHE A 194 -7.46 -1.99 7.07
N THR A 195 -8.64 -1.87 7.69
CA THR A 195 -9.95 -1.87 7.01
C THR A 195 -10.61 -0.49 6.96
N VAL A 196 -9.91 0.56 7.41
CA VAL A 196 -10.44 1.92 7.51
C VAL A 196 -9.89 2.77 6.37
N PRO A 197 -10.75 3.41 5.53
CA PRO A 197 -10.30 4.27 4.45
C PRO A 197 -9.33 5.35 4.92
N ASN A 198 -8.22 5.53 4.21
CA ASN A 198 -7.24 6.56 4.50
C ASN A 198 -7.51 7.80 3.64
N PHE A 199 -8.19 8.78 4.19
CA PHE A 199 -8.57 10.00 3.49
C PHE A 199 -7.38 10.88 3.04
N HIS A 200 -6.20 10.72 3.67
CA HIS A 200 -5.00 11.47 3.28
C HIS A 200 -4.50 11.10 1.88
N GLU A 201 -4.72 9.84 1.46
CA GLU A 201 -4.28 9.35 0.17
C GLU A 201 -5.27 9.66 -0.97
N GLY A 202 -6.50 10.06 -0.63
CA GLY A 202 -7.52 10.45 -1.61
C GLY A 202 -7.91 9.32 -2.56
N TYR A 203 -8.04 9.67 -3.84
CA TYR A 203 -8.54 8.80 -4.90
C TYR A 203 -7.56 8.74 -6.06
N CYS A 204 -7.60 7.65 -6.85
CA CYS A 204 -6.89 7.59 -8.12
C CYS A 204 -7.77 7.03 -9.26
N THR A 205 -7.45 7.43 -10.48
CA THR A 205 -8.12 6.98 -11.70
C THR A 205 -7.96 5.47 -11.90
N ASP A 206 -6.80 4.92 -11.58
CA ASP A 206 -6.53 3.49 -11.68
C ASP A 206 -7.53 2.64 -10.89
N ASP A 207 -7.79 2.97 -9.63
CA ASP A 207 -8.70 2.20 -8.79
C ASP A 207 -10.16 2.44 -9.12
N ASN A 208 -10.53 3.68 -9.49
CA ASN A 208 -11.87 3.97 -9.97
C ASN A 208 -12.17 3.25 -11.30
N ALA A 209 -11.18 3.09 -12.17
CA ALA A 209 -11.30 2.30 -13.40
C ALA A 209 -11.52 0.81 -13.08
N ARG A 210 -10.72 0.21 -12.18
CA ARG A 210 -10.91 -1.18 -11.74
C ARG A 210 -12.27 -1.39 -11.09
N ALA A 211 -12.70 -0.46 -10.23
CA ALA A 211 -14.00 -0.52 -9.56
C ALA A 211 -15.16 -0.43 -10.56
N PHE A 212 -15.05 0.42 -11.58
CA PHE A 212 -16.03 0.52 -12.65
C PHE A 212 -16.10 -0.75 -13.50
N ILE A 213 -14.94 -1.37 -13.83
CA ILE A 213 -14.88 -2.68 -14.49
C ILE A 213 -15.62 -3.72 -13.64
N LEU A 214 -15.34 -3.81 -12.35
CA LEU A 214 -15.99 -4.76 -11.46
C LEU A 214 -17.51 -4.61 -11.45
N CYS A 215 -18.04 -3.37 -11.37
CA CYS A 215 -19.47 -3.12 -11.41
C CYS A 215 -20.14 -3.61 -12.69
N ASN A 216 -19.43 -3.53 -13.84
CA ASN A 216 -19.96 -3.97 -15.13
C ASN A 216 -19.74 -5.47 -15.42
N LEU A 217 -18.86 -6.14 -14.66
CA LEU A 217 -18.70 -7.59 -14.71
C LEU A 217 -19.70 -8.33 -13.82
N LEU A 218 -20.20 -7.70 -12.77
CA LEU A 218 -21.12 -8.32 -11.84
C LEU A 218 -22.56 -8.23 -12.34
N GLU A 219 -23.28 -9.35 -12.32
CA GLU A 219 -24.67 -9.46 -12.80
C GLU A 219 -25.71 -9.12 -11.72
N GLU A 220 -25.39 -8.27 -10.74
CA GLU A 220 -26.30 -7.86 -9.67
C GLU A 220 -26.98 -6.52 -10.02
N PRO A 221 -28.20 -6.52 -10.59
CA PRO A 221 -28.88 -5.27 -10.95
C PRO A 221 -29.27 -4.46 -9.71
N GLY A 222 -29.08 -3.14 -9.80
CA GLY A 222 -29.56 -2.16 -8.82
C GLY A 222 -28.64 -1.92 -7.63
N ARG A 223 -27.95 -2.92 -7.11
CA ARG A 223 -27.09 -2.77 -5.92
C ARG A 223 -25.84 -1.95 -6.17
N LEU A 224 -25.28 -2.04 -7.39
CA LEU A 224 -24.04 -1.40 -7.78
C LEU A 224 -24.20 -0.19 -8.70
N ASP A 225 -25.41 0.11 -9.16
CA ASP A 225 -25.65 1.20 -10.14
C ASP A 225 -25.20 2.55 -9.62
N HIS A 226 -25.38 2.81 -8.33
CA HIS A 226 -24.93 4.04 -7.69
C HIS A 226 -23.40 4.15 -7.69
N LEU A 227 -22.71 3.08 -7.34
CA LEU A 227 -21.24 3.03 -7.34
C LEU A 227 -20.69 3.15 -8.76
N ALA A 228 -21.26 2.40 -9.71
CA ALA A 228 -20.89 2.50 -11.12
C ALA A 228 -21.03 3.93 -11.66
N THR A 229 -22.11 4.63 -11.27
CA THR A 229 -22.31 6.04 -11.63
C THR A 229 -21.23 6.94 -11.02
N SER A 230 -20.88 6.76 -9.74
CA SER A 230 -19.85 7.54 -9.07
C SER A 230 -18.47 7.33 -9.71
N TYR A 231 -18.09 6.08 -10.00
CA TYR A 231 -16.81 5.77 -10.64
C TYR A 231 -16.74 6.32 -12.08
N LEU A 232 -17.82 6.21 -12.85
CA LEU A 232 -17.85 6.80 -14.19
C LEU A 232 -17.80 8.33 -14.15
N ALA A 233 -18.46 8.96 -13.20
CA ALA A 233 -18.37 10.41 -12.99
C ALA A 233 -16.94 10.84 -12.61
N PHE A 234 -16.23 10.03 -11.81
CA PHE A 234 -14.82 10.25 -11.51
C PHE A 234 -13.96 10.18 -12.78
N LEU A 235 -14.14 9.14 -13.60
CA LEU A 235 -13.41 9.00 -14.87
C LEU A 235 -13.69 10.15 -15.83
N ALA A 236 -14.95 10.60 -15.91
CA ALA A 236 -15.31 11.76 -16.73
C ALA A 236 -14.64 13.05 -16.24
N ALA A 237 -14.57 13.25 -14.92
CA ALA A 237 -13.88 14.41 -14.32
C ALA A 237 -12.35 14.33 -14.47
N ALA A 238 -11.79 13.10 -14.54
CA ALA A 238 -10.36 12.88 -14.70
C ALA A 238 -9.86 13.29 -16.10
N LEU A 239 -10.71 13.21 -17.12
CA LEU A 239 -10.33 13.54 -18.49
C LEU A 239 -10.12 15.04 -18.65
N ASP A 240 -8.92 15.42 -19.06
CA ASP A 240 -8.63 16.76 -19.53
C ASP A 240 -8.95 16.86 -21.03
N HIS A 241 -9.99 17.61 -21.36
CA HIS A 241 -10.51 17.69 -22.73
C HIS A 241 -9.57 18.44 -23.70
N GLU A 242 -8.64 19.25 -23.20
CA GLU A 242 -7.68 19.97 -24.03
C GLU A 242 -6.55 19.03 -24.51
N SER A 243 -5.98 18.27 -23.59
CA SER A 243 -4.88 17.33 -23.87
C SER A 243 -5.32 15.93 -24.27
N GLY A 244 -6.56 15.54 -24.03
CA GLY A 244 -7.07 14.18 -24.16
C GLY A 244 -6.49 13.20 -23.13
N ARG A 245 -5.79 13.68 -22.08
CA ARG A 245 -5.15 12.86 -21.04
C ARG A 245 -6.04 12.74 -19.80
N PHE A 246 -6.04 11.56 -19.19
CA PHE A 246 -6.60 11.39 -17.85
C PHE A 246 -5.60 11.79 -16.79
N ARG A 247 -6.06 12.55 -15.77
CA ARG A 247 -5.33 12.77 -14.52
C ARG A 247 -5.44 11.52 -13.65
N ASN A 248 -4.49 11.28 -12.75
CA ASN A 248 -4.55 10.09 -11.91
C ASN A 248 -4.99 10.39 -10.48
N PHE A 249 -4.29 11.30 -9.78
CA PHE A 249 -4.47 11.47 -8.35
C PHE A 249 -5.36 12.67 -8.00
N MET A 250 -6.36 12.42 -7.15
CA MET A 250 -7.24 13.44 -6.59
C MET A 250 -7.20 13.40 -5.06
N SER A 251 -6.98 14.55 -4.42
CA SER A 251 -7.08 14.66 -2.96
C SER A 251 -8.50 14.41 -2.48
N HIS A 252 -8.68 14.11 -1.17
CA HIS A 252 -10.00 14.02 -0.55
C HIS A 252 -10.82 15.31 -0.70
N GLY A 253 -10.16 16.47 -0.78
CA GLY A 253 -10.79 17.76 -1.08
C GLY A 253 -11.17 17.97 -2.55
N ARG A 254 -11.14 16.94 -3.38
CA ARG A 254 -11.47 16.95 -4.82
C ARG A 254 -10.58 17.88 -5.67
N GLN A 255 -9.32 18.02 -5.28
CA GLN A 255 -8.33 18.75 -6.08
C GLN A 255 -7.44 17.75 -6.82
N TRP A 256 -7.30 17.92 -8.14
CA TRP A 256 -6.33 17.15 -8.91
C TRP A 256 -4.92 17.54 -8.49
N LEU A 257 -4.06 16.54 -8.26
CA LEU A 257 -2.70 16.73 -7.76
C LEU A 257 -1.67 16.85 -8.89
N GLU A 258 -2.09 16.59 -10.12
CA GLU A 258 -1.26 16.61 -11.31
C GLU A 258 -2.06 17.00 -12.55
N PRO A 259 -1.43 17.63 -13.57
CA PRO A 259 -2.11 18.02 -14.80
C PRO A 259 -2.43 16.82 -15.71
N ALA A 260 -1.62 15.76 -15.66
CA ALA A 260 -1.81 14.52 -16.41
C ALA A 260 -1.25 13.34 -15.62
N GLY A 261 -1.97 12.23 -15.59
CA GLY A 261 -1.54 10.98 -14.95
C GLY A 261 -0.52 10.21 -15.79
N SER A 262 -0.10 9.04 -15.29
CA SER A 262 0.77 8.11 -15.99
C SER A 262 0.12 7.58 -17.28
N GLU A 263 0.92 7.03 -18.18
CA GLU A 263 0.42 6.33 -19.36
C GLU A 263 -0.41 5.11 -18.97
N ASP A 264 -0.02 4.42 -17.91
CA ASP A 264 -0.69 3.23 -17.41
C ASP A 264 -2.09 3.54 -16.85
N SER A 265 -2.23 4.61 -16.05
CA SER A 265 -3.53 5.04 -15.53
C SER A 265 -4.47 5.44 -16.66
N HIS A 266 -3.93 6.11 -17.69
CA HIS A 266 -4.69 6.45 -18.89
C HIS A 266 -5.16 5.21 -19.64
N GLY A 267 -4.27 4.25 -19.90
CA GLY A 267 -4.62 2.99 -20.56
C GLY A 267 -5.70 2.22 -19.78
N ARG A 268 -5.60 2.20 -18.45
CA ARG A 268 -6.58 1.54 -17.58
C ARG A 268 -7.93 2.26 -17.58
N ALA A 269 -7.96 3.59 -17.65
CA ALA A 269 -9.19 4.34 -17.85
C ALA A 269 -9.88 3.95 -19.17
N LEU A 270 -9.12 3.84 -20.28
CA LEU A 270 -9.66 3.36 -21.54
C LEU A 270 -10.19 1.94 -21.45
N TRP A 271 -9.49 1.04 -20.74
CA TRP A 271 -10.02 -0.31 -20.51
C TRP A 271 -11.38 -0.27 -19.81
N ALA A 272 -11.49 0.50 -18.72
CA ALA A 272 -12.73 0.65 -17.97
C ALA A 272 -13.86 1.23 -18.84
N LEU A 273 -13.57 2.25 -19.63
CA LEU A 273 -14.55 2.86 -20.55
C LEU A 273 -14.97 1.88 -21.65
N GLY A 274 -14.05 1.10 -22.21
CA GLY A 274 -14.38 0.04 -23.16
C GLY A 274 -15.32 -1.01 -22.56
N VAL A 275 -15.06 -1.45 -21.31
CA VAL A 275 -15.95 -2.37 -20.58
C VAL A 275 -17.33 -1.72 -20.34
N GLY A 276 -17.37 -0.45 -19.93
CA GLY A 276 -18.64 0.27 -19.76
C GLY A 276 -19.44 0.41 -21.06
N ALA A 277 -18.78 0.70 -22.17
CA ALA A 277 -19.41 0.80 -23.48
C ALA A 277 -19.97 -0.55 -23.98
N GLY A 278 -19.19 -1.64 -23.78
CA GLY A 278 -19.58 -2.97 -24.27
C GLY A 278 -20.52 -3.76 -23.35
N ARG A 279 -20.53 -3.47 -22.04
CA ARG A 279 -21.21 -4.32 -21.06
C ARG A 279 -22.23 -3.61 -20.18
N SER A 280 -22.17 -2.27 -20.00
CA SER A 280 -23.09 -1.60 -19.10
C SER A 280 -24.55 -1.79 -19.51
N ARG A 281 -25.41 -2.07 -18.54
CA ARG A 281 -26.88 -2.15 -18.77
C ARG A 281 -27.53 -0.78 -18.88
N ASN A 282 -26.85 0.28 -18.39
CA ASN A 282 -27.33 1.65 -18.44
C ASN A 282 -26.90 2.31 -19.75
N GLU A 283 -27.89 2.73 -20.57
CA GLU A 283 -27.65 3.35 -21.86
C GLU A 283 -26.88 4.68 -21.74
N GLY A 284 -27.17 5.47 -20.70
CA GLY A 284 -26.44 6.74 -20.45
C GLY A 284 -24.96 6.47 -20.13
N HIS A 285 -24.66 5.40 -19.38
CA HIS A 285 -23.28 4.99 -19.11
C HIS A 285 -22.59 4.56 -20.41
N ARG A 286 -23.23 3.71 -21.25
CA ARG A 286 -22.64 3.29 -22.52
C ARG A 286 -22.25 4.46 -23.40
N ARG A 287 -23.19 5.40 -23.61
CA ARG A 287 -22.96 6.60 -24.45
C ARG A 287 -21.82 7.47 -23.92
N LEU A 288 -21.80 7.74 -22.59
CA LEU A 288 -20.74 8.53 -21.98
C LEU A 288 -19.38 7.80 -22.11
N CYS A 289 -19.35 6.49 -21.89
CA CYS A 289 -18.13 5.70 -22.05
C CYS A 289 -17.55 5.78 -23.47
N VAL A 290 -18.39 5.69 -24.50
CA VAL A 290 -17.95 5.85 -25.90
C VAL A 290 -17.38 7.24 -26.13
N GLN A 291 -18.06 8.30 -25.69
CA GLN A 291 -17.58 9.69 -25.85
C GLN A 291 -16.22 9.92 -25.21
N LEU A 292 -16.04 9.45 -23.96
CA LEU A 292 -14.78 9.59 -23.22
C LEU A 292 -13.67 8.72 -23.85
N PHE A 293 -14.01 7.53 -24.30
CA PHE A 293 -13.09 6.60 -24.97
C PHE A 293 -12.54 7.20 -26.27
N ASP A 294 -13.44 7.70 -27.13
CA ASP A 294 -13.07 8.32 -28.41
C ASP A 294 -12.18 9.55 -28.20
N HIS A 295 -12.41 10.30 -27.13
CA HIS A 295 -11.59 11.46 -26.81
C HIS A 295 -10.21 11.08 -26.27
N GLY A 296 -10.11 10.06 -25.43
CA GLY A 296 -8.84 9.61 -24.83
C GLY A 296 -7.99 8.70 -25.70
N LEU A 297 -8.58 7.97 -26.66
CA LEU A 297 -7.88 6.95 -27.44
C LEU A 297 -6.74 7.50 -28.33
N PRO A 298 -6.88 8.65 -29.02
CA PRO A 298 -5.86 9.11 -29.96
C PRO A 298 -4.47 9.32 -29.36
N VAL A 299 -4.38 9.74 -28.09
CA VAL A 299 -3.11 10.06 -27.44
C VAL A 299 -2.26 8.81 -27.15
N VAL A 300 -2.88 7.63 -27.05
CA VAL A 300 -2.18 6.36 -26.75
C VAL A 300 -1.14 5.99 -27.82
N LYS A 301 -1.30 6.49 -29.04
CA LYS A 301 -0.32 6.28 -30.14
C LYS A 301 1.06 6.82 -29.77
N SER A 302 1.14 7.88 -28.95
CA SER A 302 2.37 8.51 -28.50
C SER A 302 3.00 7.85 -27.26
N PHE A 303 2.31 6.90 -26.63
CA PHE A 303 2.76 6.24 -25.40
C PHE A 303 3.92 5.27 -25.64
N ASN A 304 4.75 5.12 -24.60
CA ASN A 304 5.90 4.24 -24.57
C ASN A 304 5.72 3.04 -23.62
N SER A 305 4.77 3.11 -22.67
CA SER A 305 4.51 2.03 -21.73
C SER A 305 3.81 0.85 -22.44
N PRO A 306 4.41 -0.35 -22.45
CA PRO A 306 3.77 -1.54 -23.00
C PRO A 306 2.48 -1.92 -22.27
N ARG A 307 2.40 -1.60 -20.96
CA ARG A 307 1.21 -1.85 -20.14
C ARG A 307 0.07 -0.93 -20.53
N ALA A 308 0.37 0.34 -20.81
CA ALA A 308 -0.63 1.27 -21.33
C ALA A 308 -1.20 0.80 -22.70
N TRP A 309 -0.36 0.27 -23.58
CA TRP A 309 -0.82 -0.32 -24.83
C TRP A 309 -1.71 -1.54 -24.59
N ALA A 310 -1.31 -2.43 -23.68
CA ALA A 310 -2.09 -3.61 -23.34
C ALA A 310 -3.47 -3.24 -22.74
N PHE A 311 -3.52 -2.31 -21.78
CA PHE A 311 -4.79 -1.86 -21.20
C PHE A 311 -5.70 -1.20 -22.25
N ALA A 312 -5.14 -0.34 -23.12
CA ALA A 312 -5.91 0.26 -24.20
C ALA A 312 -6.46 -0.80 -25.17
N LEU A 313 -5.67 -1.84 -25.51
CA LEU A 313 -6.13 -2.98 -26.33
C LEU A 313 -7.28 -3.74 -25.65
N LEU A 314 -7.20 -4.02 -24.35
CA LEU A 314 -8.30 -4.62 -23.60
C LEU A 314 -9.57 -3.75 -23.70
N GLY A 315 -9.42 -2.43 -23.61
CA GLY A 315 -10.53 -1.49 -23.80
C GLY A 315 -11.12 -1.51 -25.21
N VAL A 316 -10.27 -1.53 -26.23
CA VAL A 316 -10.70 -1.64 -27.65
C VAL A 316 -11.52 -2.92 -27.88
N HIS A 317 -11.04 -4.06 -27.38
CA HIS A 317 -11.74 -5.34 -27.53
C HIS A 317 -13.09 -5.37 -26.79
N GLU A 318 -13.19 -4.74 -25.63
CA GLU A 318 -14.47 -4.64 -24.91
C GLU A 318 -15.45 -3.68 -25.61
N LEU A 319 -14.97 -2.54 -26.12
CA LEU A 319 -15.78 -1.61 -26.92
C LEU A 319 -16.38 -2.31 -28.17
N SER A 320 -15.58 -3.10 -28.87
CA SER A 320 -15.99 -3.82 -30.09
C SER A 320 -17.09 -4.87 -29.86
N ARG A 321 -17.36 -5.28 -28.59
CA ARG A 321 -18.51 -6.13 -28.26
C ARG A 321 -19.85 -5.42 -28.51
N GLY A 322 -19.88 -4.10 -28.35
CA GLY A 322 -21.08 -3.29 -28.53
C GLY A 322 -21.16 -2.60 -29.91
N ASN A 323 -20.02 -2.40 -30.57
CA ASN A 323 -19.92 -1.71 -31.87
C ASN A 323 -18.75 -2.27 -32.70
N ALA A 324 -19.00 -3.30 -33.46
CA ALA A 324 -17.98 -4.01 -34.27
C ALA A 324 -17.45 -3.19 -35.46
N GLU A 325 -18.11 -2.07 -35.83
CA GLU A 325 -17.77 -1.27 -37.03
C GLU A 325 -16.94 -0.01 -36.68
N ASP A 326 -16.42 0.13 -35.48
CA ASP A 326 -15.65 1.31 -35.08
C ASP A 326 -14.27 1.33 -35.75
N THR A 327 -14.15 2.18 -36.78
CA THR A 327 -12.91 2.32 -37.55
C THR A 327 -11.72 2.84 -36.74
N MET A 328 -11.95 3.74 -35.78
CA MET A 328 -10.86 4.26 -34.92
C MET A 328 -10.33 3.19 -33.97
N ALA A 329 -11.21 2.41 -33.38
CA ALA A 329 -10.86 1.29 -32.53
C ALA A 329 -10.07 0.22 -33.31
N GLY A 330 -10.49 -0.10 -34.55
CA GLY A 330 -9.77 -1.02 -35.44
C GLY A 330 -8.34 -0.58 -35.73
N VAL A 331 -8.14 0.67 -36.15
CA VAL A 331 -6.81 1.25 -36.40
C VAL A 331 -5.94 1.27 -35.15
N ALA A 332 -6.51 1.59 -33.99
CA ALA A 332 -5.78 1.55 -32.73
C ALA A 332 -5.35 0.11 -32.37
N CYS A 333 -6.23 -0.86 -32.59
CA CYS A 333 -5.93 -2.29 -32.38
C CYS A 333 -4.72 -2.73 -33.21
N GLU A 334 -4.68 -2.42 -34.48
CA GLU A 334 -3.55 -2.77 -35.36
C GLU A 334 -2.24 -2.12 -34.92
N ILE A 335 -2.26 -0.81 -34.62
CA ILE A 335 -1.05 -0.06 -34.19
C ILE A 335 -0.51 -0.59 -32.87
N LEU A 336 -1.35 -0.78 -31.87
CA LEU A 336 -0.90 -1.18 -30.53
C LEU A 336 -0.48 -2.66 -30.50
N THR A 337 -1.17 -3.52 -31.23
CA THR A 337 -0.74 -4.91 -31.45
C THR A 337 0.62 -4.97 -32.11
N GLY A 338 0.81 -4.18 -33.18
CA GLY A 338 2.09 -4.07 -33.88
C GLY A 338 3.23 -3.58 -32.98
N LYS A 339 2.96 -2.61 -32.07
CA LYS A 339 3.94 -2.15 -31.07
C LYS A 339 4.36 -3.28 -30.11
N LEU A 340 3.40 -4.06 -29.58
CA LEU A 340 3.71 -5.18 -28.68
C LEU A 340 4.47 -6.30 -29.41
N VAL A 341 4.09 -6.63 -30.64
CA VAL A 341 4.80 -7.64 -31.46
C VAL A 341 6.23 -7.17 -31.75
N THR A 342 6.41 -5.91 -32.13
CA THR A 342 7.75 -5.34 -32.39
C THR A 342 8.61 -5.35 -31.12
N LEU A 343 8.02 -5.02 -29.96
CA LEU A 343 8.73 -5.07 -28.68
C LEU A 343 9.20 -6.49 -28.35
N TRP A 344 8.33 -7.49 -28.55
CA TRP A 344 8.70 -8.89 -28.44
C TRP A 344 9.84 -9.27 -29.38
N GLN A 345 9.75 -8.95 -30.66
CA GLN A 345 10.79 -9.28 -31.66
C GLN A 345 12.15 -8.70 -31.32
N ASN A 346 12.18 -7.53 -30.67
CA ASN A 346 13.42 -6.85 -30.30
C ASN A 346 14.04 -7.39 -29.00
N CYS A 347 13.26 -8.00 -28.11
CA CYS A 347 13.73 -8.37 -26.75
C CYS A 347 13.77 -9.88 -26.50
N ALA A 348 12.83 -10.64 -27.08
CA ALA A 348 12.66 -12.04 -26.75
C ALA A 348 13.81 -12.91 -27.29
N THR A 349 14.22 -13.89 -26.50
CA THR A 349 15.16 -14.98 -26.87
C THR A 349 14.52 -16.33 -26.53
N GLU A 350 15.17 -17.43 -26.88
CA GLU A 350 14.68 -18.76 -26.54
C GLU A 350 14.54 -18.95 -25.03
N ASP A 351 15.53 -18.49 -24.26
CA ASP A 351 15.55 -18.61 -22.78
C ASP A 351 14.76 -17.49 -22.08
N TRP A 352 14.51 -16.38 -22.78
CA TRP A 352 13.77 -15.23 -22.26
C TRP A 352 12.66 -14.81 -23.25
N PRO A 353 11.60 -15.58 -23.38
CA PRO A 353 10.51 -15.27 -24.29
C PRO A 353 9.56 -14.22 -23.69
N TRP A 354 10.09 -12.99 -23.51
CA TRP A 354 9.44 -11.88 -22.85
C TRP A 354 9.64 -10.56 -23.61
N PHE A 355 8.75 -9.60 -23.40
CA PHE A 355 8.68 -8.33 -24.13
C PHE A 355 9.77 -7.31 -23.73
N GLU A 356 10.24 -7.37 -22.50
CA GLU A 356 11.16 -6.39 -21.91
C GLU A 356 12.36 -7.13 -21.32
N THR A 357 13.46 -6.39 -21.05
CA THR A 357 14.63 -6.96 -20.34
C THR A 357 14.35 -7.26 -18.86
N ARG A 358 13.15 -6.91 -18.39
CA ARG A 358 12.69 -7.08 -17.02
C ARG A 358 11.22 -7.43 -16.98
N ALA A 359 10.83 -8.43 -16.20
CA ALA A 359 9.44 -8.65 -15.85
C ALA A 359 9.13 -7.92 -14.53
N THR A 360 8.20 -6.98 -14.56
CA THR A 360 7.92 -6.06 -13.45
C THR A 360 6.56 -6.31 -12.81
N TYR A 361 5.55 -5.55 -13.16
CA TYR A 361 4.20 -5.65 -12.59
C TYR A 361 3.15 -5.82 -13.69
N ASP A 362 1.98 -6.32 -13.31
CA ASP A 362 0.81 -6.55 -14.19
C ASP A 362 1.21 -7.31 -15.48
N ASN A 363 2.19 -8.22 -15.33
CA ASN A 363 2.94 -8.83 -16.44
C ASN A 363 2.03 -9.57 -17.42
N ALA A 364 1.10 -10.38 -16.92
CA ALA A 364 0.26 -11.22 -17.76
C ALA A 364 -0.69 -10.42 -18.68
N ARG A 365 -0.87 -9.10 -18.44
CA ARG A 365 -1.70 -8.24 -19.30
C ARG A 365 -1.14 -8.07 -20.70
N LEU A 366 0.20 -8.07 -20.85
CA LEU A 366 0.84 -8.01 -22.18
C LEU A 366 0.46 -9.22 -23.03
N SER A 367 0.57 -10.40 -22.42
CA SER A 367 0.17 -11.65 -23.07
C SER A 367 -1.33 -11.70 -23.34
N GLN A 368 -2.17 -11.29 -22.38
CA GLN A 368 -3.63 -11.25 -22.52
C GLN A 368 -4.06 -10.38 -23.70
N ALA A 369 -3.48 -9.19 -23.83
CA ALA A 369 -3.80 -8.27 -24.93
C ALA A 369 -3.48 -8.88 -26.30
N LEU A 370 -2.32 -9.55 -26.44
CA LEU A 370 -1.96 -10.22 -27.69
C LEU A 370 -2.83 -11.44 -28.00
N ILE A 371 -3.23 -12.22 -26.99
CA ILE A 371 -4.15 -13.36 -27.18
C ILE A 371 -5.50 -12.87 -27.73
N LEU A 372 -6.04 -11.78 -27.16
CA LEU A 372 -7.27 -11.17 -27.63
C LEU A 372 -7.15 -10.60 -29.04
N SER A 373 -6.07 -9.85 -29.30
CA SER A 373 -5.82 -9.24 -30.62
C SER A 373 -5.58 -10.29 -31.69
N GLY A 374 -4.81 -11.33 -31.40
CA GLY A 374 -4.48 -12.39 -32.34
C GLY A 374 -5.66 -13.30 -32.70
N LYS A 375 -6.78 -13.24 -31.98
CA LYS A 375 -8.04 -13.84 -32.37
C LYS A 375 -8.75 -13.06 -33.49
N ALA A 376 -8.52 -11.75 -33.54
CA ALA A 376 -9.20 -10.83 -34.44
C ALA A 376 -8.35 -10.43 -35.66
N THR A 377 -7.04 -10.65 -35.62
CA THR A 377 -6.09 -10.24 -36.67
C THR A 377 -5.30 -11.43 -37.20
N GLU A 378 -4.90 -11.35 -38.46
CA GLU A 378 -3.92 -12.29 -39.06
C GLU A 378 -2.52 -11.92 -38.55
N GLY A 379 -1.66 -12.93 -38.20
CA GLY A 379 -0.28 -12.72 -37.76
C GLY A 379 0.10 -13.49 -36.48
N ASP A 380 1.30 -13.23 -36.00
CA ASP A 380 1.94 -14.00 -34.91
C ASP A 380 1.45 -13.61 -33.49
N ALA A 381 0.55 -12.63 -33.37
CA ALA A 381 0.14 -12.07 -32.08
C ALA A 381 -0.40 -13.12 -31.08
N LEU A 382 -1.23 -14.05 -31.58
CA LEU A 382 -1.77 -15.15 -30.77
C LEU A 382 -0.65 -16.08 -30.27
N GLU A 383 0.26 -16.49 -31.18
CA GLU A 383 1.36 -17.38 -30.83
C GLU A 383 2.30 -16.73 -29.80
N ILE A 384 2.68 -15.47 -30.02
CA ILE A 384 3.50 -14.68 -29.11
C ILE A 384 2.81 -14.56 -27.74
N GLY A 385 1.51 -14.24 -27.72
CA GLY A 385 0.72 -14.12 -26.50
C GLY A 385 0.69 -15.44 -25.69
N LEU A 386 0.45 -16.57 -26.34
CA LEU A 386 0.44 -17.88 -25.70
C LEU A 386 1.84 -18.32 -25.25
N LYS A 387 2.87 -18.06 -26.05
CA LYS A 387 4.26 -18.41 -25.71
C LYS A 387 4.76 -17.62 -24.50
N SER A 388 4.55 -16.30 -24.49
CA SER A 388 4.92 -15.44 -23.38
C SER A 388 4.15 -15.78 -22.10
N LEU A 389 2.86 -16.08 -22.20
CA LEU A 389 2.05 -16.48 -21.04
C LEU A 389 2.51 -17.83 -20.47
N ARG A 390 2.82 -18.80 -21.32
CA ARG A 390 3.30 -20.12 -20.89
C ARG A 390 4.63 -20.02 -20.15
N TRP A 391 5.55 -19.18 -20.64
CA TRP A 391 6.79 -18.87 -19.94
C TRP A 391 6.54 -18.21 -18.58
N LEU A 392 5.67 -17.18 -18.55
CA LEU A 392 5.35 -16.48 -17.31
C LEU A 392 4.73 -17.42 -16.25
N VAL A 393 3.84 -18.31 -16.67
CA VAL A 393 3.28 -19.37 -15.80
C VAL A 393 4.40 -20.26 -15.22
N SER A 394 5.38 -20.66 -16.04
CA SER A 394 6.49 -21.49 -15.56
C SER A 394 7.36 -20.76 -14.54
N MET A 395 7.59 -19.47 -14.76
CA MET A 395 8.37 -18.61 -13.86
C MET A 395 7.65 -18.32 -12.54
N GLN A 396 6.32 -18.33 -12.53
CA GLN A 396 5.51 -18.03 -11.34
C GLN A 396 4.94 -19.27 -10.66
N LYS A 397 5.47 -20.44 -10.98
CA LYS A 397 5.10 -21.71 -10.34
C LYS A 397 6.25 -22.24 -9.48
N THR A 398 5.98 -22.52 -8.21
CA THR A 398 6.96 -23.09 -7.30
C THR A 398 7.14 -24.59 -7.51
N GLN A 399 8.22 -25.17 -6.98
CA GLN A 399 8.41 -26.64 -6.94
C GLN A 399 7.31 -27.34 -6.14
N ALA A 400 6.75 -26.68 -5.11
CA ALA A 400 5.61 -27.18 -4.34
C ALA A 400 4.28 -27.09 -5.09
N GLY A 401 4.27 -26.48 -6.29
CA GLY A 401 3.15 -26.45 -7.21
C GLY A 401 2.15 -25.32 -6.96
N HIS A 402 2.38 -24.37 -6.05
CA HIS A 402 1.55 -23.20 -5.89
C HIS A 402 2.05 -22.00 -6.73
N PHE A 403 1.18 -21.03 -6.93
CA PHE A 403 1.52 -19.78 -7.61
C PHE A 403 2.37 -18.87 -6.70
N ARG A 404 3.43 -18.32 -7.28
CA ARG A 404 4.29 -17.32 -6.65
C ARG A 404 4.52 -16.21 -7.66
N PRO A 405 3.85 -15.07 -7.54
CA PRO A 405 4.10 -13.93 -8.42
C PRO A 405 5.54 -13.44 -8.31
N ILE A 406 6.01 -12.77 -9.34
CA ILE A 406 7.30 -12.07 -9.29
C ILE A 406 7.17 -10.94 -8.26
N GLY A 407 8.06 -10.92 -7.26
CA GLY A 407 8.05 -9.95 -6.18
C GLY A 407 8.44 -8.55 -6.64
N SER A 408 7.78 -7.53 -6.09
CA SER A 408 8.08 -6.13 -6.41
C SER A 408 9.40 -5.62 -5.82
N ASN A 409 9.95 -6.33 -4.83
CA ASN A 409 11.24 -5.97 -4.22
C ASN A 409 12.42 -6.54 -5.03
N GLY A 410 12.58 -6.04 -6.25
CA GLY A 410 13.65 -6.43 -7.17
C GLY A 410 13.15 -6.92 -8.53
N PHE A 411 11.91 -7.38 -8.64
CA PHE A 411 11.33 -7.91 -9.89
C PHE A 411 12.13 -9.10 -10.48
N HIS A 412 12.16 -9.24 -11.80
CA HIS A 412 12.97 -10.27 -12.48
C HIS A 412 13.66 -9.67 -13.69
N GLU A 413 14.97 -9.46 -13.59
CA GLU A 413 15.81 -9.01 -14.70
C GLU A 413 16.16 -10.19 -15.60
N LYS A 414 16.30 -9.94 -16.91
CA LYS A 414 16.90 -10.90 -17.83
C LYS A 414 18.32 -11.21 -17.33
N ASP A 415 18.67 -12.48 -17.24
CA ASP A 415 19.95 -12.97 -16.70
C ASP A 415 20.16 -12.70 -15.18
N GLY A 416 19.13 -12.23 -14.47
CA GLY A 416 19.15 -11.92 -13.05
C GLY A 416 18.33 -12.91 -12.19
N ALA A 417 18.47 -12.76 -10.87
CA ALA A 417 17.64 -13.51 -9.94
C ALA A 417 16.20 -12.93 -9.91
N ARG A 418 15.21 -13.82 -9.81
CA ARG A 418 13.82 -13.41 -9.60
C ARG A 418 13.61 -13.05 -8.13
N ALA A 419 12.96 -11.90 -7.87
CA ALA A 419 12.49 -11.57 -6.53
C ALA A 419 11.29 -12.45 -6.12
N ASP A 420 11.35 -13.03 -4.92
CA ASP A 420 10.27 -13.86 -4.38
C ASP A 420 9.22 -13.05 -3.61
N PHE A 421 9.56 -11.85 -3.16
CA PHE A 421 8.70 -10.91 -2.39
C PHE A 421 8.98 -9.46 -2.84
N ASP A 422 8.17 -8.44 -2.53
CA ASP A 422 6.82 -8.53 -1.98
C ASP A 422 5.84 -8.96 -3.07
N GLN A 423 4.99 -9.96 -2.78
CA GLN A 423 4.04 -10.46 -3.77
C GLN A 423 2.77 -9.61 -3.76
N GLN A 424 2.33 -9.18 -4.94
CA GLN A 424 1.24 -8.24 -5.09
C GLN A 424 -0.04 -8.90 -5.65
N PRO A 425 -1.24 -8.57 -5.13
CA PRO A 425 -2.53 -9.07 -5.61
C PRO A 425 -2.80 -8.84 -7.10
N VAL A 426 -2.30 -7.74 -7.65
CA VAL A 426 -2.47 -7.38 -9.07
C VAL A 426 -1.86 -8.42 -10.00
N GLU A 427 -0.74 -9.05 -9.63
CA GLU A 427 -0.10 -10.11 -10.41
C GLU A 427 -0.97 -11.37 -10.52
N SER A 428 -1.59 -11.76 -9.39
CA SER A 428 -2.51 -12.89 -9.37
C SER A 428 -3.75 -12.60 -10.24
N ASN A 429 -4.33 -11.39 -10.15
CA ASN A 429 -5.45 -10.98 -10.99
C ASN A 429 -5.10 -11.01 -12.48
N ALA A 430 -3.95 -10.46 -12.86
CA ALA A 430 -3.51 -10.47 -14.25
C ALA A 430 -3.34 -11.90 -14.78
N MET A 431 -2.74 -12.78 -13.98
CA MET A 431 -2.56 -14.19 -14.36
C MET A 431 -3.89 -14.93 -14.50
N VAL A 432 -4.83 -14.74 -13.57
CA VAL A 432 -6.18 -15.33 -13.67
C VAL A 432 -6.83 -14.93 -14.99
N ALA A 433 -6.91 -13.63 -15.26
CA ALA A 433 -7.56 -13.11 -16.47
C ALA A 433 -6.90 -13.60 -17.77
N ALA A 434 -5.57 -13.54 -17.84
CA ALA A 434 -4.83 -13.99 -19.03
C ALA A 434 -5.00 -15.49 -19.28
N CYS A 435 -4.93 -16.31 -18.24
CA CYS A 435 -5.13 -17.75 -18.37
C CYS A 435 -6.57 -18.11 -18.78
N LEU A 436 -7.59 -17.42 -18.23
CA LEU A 436 -8.97 -17.64 -18.64
C LEU A 436 -9.20 -17.22 -20.09
N GLU A 437 -8.56 -16.15 -20.57
CA GLU A 437 -8.65 -15.76 -21.98
C GLU A 437 -7.94 -16.77 -22.90
N ALA A 438 -6.75 -17.25 -22.50
CA ALA A 438 -6.06 -18.31 -23.22
C ALA A 438 -6.92 -19.59 -23.30
N PHE A 439 -7.64 -19.94 -22.21
CA PHE A 439 -8.58 -21.06 -22.20
C PHE A 439 -9.75 -20.83 -23.16
N ARG A 440 -10.36 -19.64 -23.18
CA ARG A 440 -11.47 -19.32 -24.11
C ARG A 440 -11.08 -19.45 -25.58
N VAL A 441 -9.81 -19.10 -25.89
CA VAL A 441 -9.31 -19.15 -27.28
C VAL A 441 -8.87 -20.54 -27.68
N THR A 442 -8.16 -21.26 -26.82
CA THR A 442 -7.50 -22.54 -27.17
C THR A 442 -8.28 -23.77 -26.74
N GLN A 443 -9.21 -23.66 -25.80
CA GLN A 443 -9.90 -24.77 -25.12
C GLN A 443 -8.93 -25.78 -24.45
N ASP A 444 -7.64 -25.40 -24.24
CA ASP A 444 -6.67 -26.22 -23.55
C ASP A 444 -6.90 -26.15 -22.02
N PRO A 445 -7.25 -27.27 -21.35
CA PRO A 445 -7.51 -27.30 -19.92
C PRO A 445 -6.33 -26.83 -19.05
N PHE A 446 -5.11 -26.84 -19.58
CA PHE A 446 -3.93 -26.32 -18.91
C PHE A 446 -4.17 -24.90 -18.37
N TRP A 447 -4.75 -24.04 -19.18
CA TRP A 447 -4.97 -22.64 -18.83
C TRP A 447 -5.99 -22.46 -17.71
N SER A 448 -7.05 -23.27 -17.68
CA SER A 448 -8.04 -23.22 -16.60
C SER A 448 -7.45 -23.68 -15.26
N VAL A 449 -6.55 -24.67 -15.29
CA VAL A 449 -5.82 -25.14 -14.10
C VAL A 449 -4.87 -24.07 -13.58
N GLU A 450 -4.18 -23.36 -14.46
CA GLU A 450 -3.24 -22.29 -14.05
C GLU A 450 -4.00 -21.03 -13.57
N ALA A 451 -5.14 -20.68 -14.17
CA ALA A 451 -6.03 -19.64 -13.64
C ALA A 451 -6.48 -19.93 -12.21
N LYS A 452 -6.92 -21.18 -11.96
CA LYS A 452 -7.31 -21.63 -10.62
C LYS A 452 -6.14 -21.57 -9.64
N ARG A 453 -4.94 -22.00 -10.06
CA ARG A 453 -3.73 -21.95 -9.24
C ARG A 453 -3.40 -20.52 -8.82
N ALA A 454 -3.49 -19.57 -9.73
CA ALA A 454 -3.28 -18.16 -9.46
C ALA A 454 -4.34 -17.61 -8.50
N PHE A 455 -5.63 -17.95 -8.70
CA PHE A 455 -6.71 -17.52 -7.82
C PHE A 455 -6.57 -18.07 -6.39
N GLU A 456 -6.13 -19.32 -6.24
CA GLU A 456 -5.94 -19.96 -4.93
C GLU A 456 -4.85 -19.28 -4.08
N TRP A 457 -3.97 -18.47 -4.67
CA TRP A 457 -3.00 -17.66 -3.95
C TRP A 457 -3.67 -16.68 -2.97
N PHE A 458 -4.78 -16.06 -3.37
CA PHE A 458 -5.58 -15.21 -2.47
C PHE A 458 -6.14 -15.97 -1.28
N LEU A 459 -6.38 -17.26 -1.43
CA LEU A 459 -7.03 -18.11 -0.44
C LEU A 459 -6.03 -18.85 0.47
N GLY A 460 -4.73 -18.54 0.35
CA GLY A 460 -3.67 -19.08 1.19
C GLY A 460 -2.86 -20.23 0.56
N ARG A 461 -3.07 -20.58 -0.72
CA ARG A 461 -2.13 -21.47 -1.44
C ARG A 461 -0.95 -20.67 -1.98
N ASN A 462 -0.17 -20.13 -1.07
CA ASN A 462 0.99 -19.28 -1.29
C ASN A 462 2.15 -19.69 -0.38
N ASP A 463 3.27 -18.99 -0.41
CA ASP A 463 4.48 -19.34 0.31
C ASP A 463 4.32 -19.41 1.83
N LEU A 464 3.41 -18.66 2.41
CA LEU A 464 3.18 -18.60 3.86
C LEU A 464 1.98 -19.45 4.33
N GLY A 465 1.17 -19.95 3.41
CA GLY A 465 -0.09 -20.64 3.77
C GLY A 465 -1.12 -19.71 4.42
N LEU A 466 -1.02 -18.40 4.19
CA LEU A 466 -1.88 -17.38 4.77
C LEU A 466 -2.83 -16.80 3.72
N PRO A 467 -4.16 -16.76 3.98
CA PRO A 467 -5.09 -16.11 3.06
C PRO A 467 -4.89 -14.59 3.08
N LEU A 468 -4.91 -13.97 1.89
CA LEU A 468 -4.96 -12.52 1.74
C LEU A 468 -6.41 -12.03 1.76
N TYR A 469 -7.35 -12.82 1.23
CA TYR A 469 -8.77 -12.51 1.29
C TYR A 469 -9.29 -12.63 2.72
N ASP A 470 -9.91 -11.58 3.20
CA ASP A 470 -10.54 -11.53 4.53
C ASP A 470 -12.03 -11.83 4.42
N TYR A 471 -12.42 -13.02 4.83
CA TYR A 471 -13.83 -13.48 4.81
C TYR A 471 -14.74 -12.67 5.75
N THR A 472 -14.19 -11.93 6.71
CA THR A 472 -14.97 -11.14 7.66
C THR A 472 -15.35 -9.77 7.13
N THR A 473 -14.45 -9.16 6.36
CA THR A 473 -14.61 -7.80 5.82
C THR A 473 -15.02 -7.78 4.35
N GLY A 474 -14.65 -8.82 3.59
CA GLY A 474 -14.75 -8.85 2.14
C GLY A 474 -13.61 -8.12 1.44
N GLY A 475 -12.58 -7.66 2.16
CA GLY A 475 -11.38 -7.03 1.61
C GLY A 475 -10.27 -8.03 1.32
N CYS A 476 -9.16 -7.52 0.80
CA CYS A 476 -7.96 -8.29 0.52
C CYS A 476 -6.72 -7.54 1.02
N GLY A 477 -5.80 -8.24 1.69
CA GLY A 477 -4.53 -7.69 2.15
C GLY A 477 -3.66 -7.18 0.99
N ASP A 478 -2.93 -6.08 1.22
CA ASP A 478 -2.20 -5.33 0.17
C ASP A 478 -0.98 -6.07 -0.40
N GLY A 479 -0.60 -7.19 0.17
CA GLY A 479 0.48 -8.01 -0.36
C GLY A 479 0.96 -9.07 0.60
N LEU A 480 1.86 -9.93 0.11
CA LEU A 480 2.50 -10.97 0.91
C LEU A 480 3.98 -10.66 1.03
N HIS A 481 4.40 -10.28 2.24
CA HIS A 481 5.81 -10.13 2.61
C HIS A 481 6.43 -11.51 2.89
N HIS A 482 7.74 -11.55 3.14
CA HIS A 482 8.46 -12.80 3.41
C HIS A 482 8.01 -13.50 4.71
N ASP A 483 7.38 -12.78 5.63
CA ASP A 483 7.02 -13.24 6.98
C ASP A 483 5.54 -13.02 7.36
N ARG A 484 4.77 -12.26 6.57
CA ARG A 484 3.39 -11.89 6.90
C ARG A 484 2.58 -11.43 5.70
N VAL A 485 1.27 -11.34 5.86
CA VAL A 485 0.39 -10.57 4.98
C VAL A 485 0.44 -9.10 5.41
N ASN A 486 0.49 -8.18 4.43
CA ASN A 486 0.23 -6.76 4.70
C ASN A 486 -1.27 -6.62 5.04
N ALA A 487 -1.55 -6.27 6.28
CA ALA A 487 -2.91 -6.25 6.81
C ALA A 487 -3.77 -5.07 6.34
N ASN A 488 -3.20 -4.09 5.63
CA ASN A 488 -3.98 -3.04 4.98
C ASN A 488 -4.80 -3.65 3.83
N GLN A 489 -5.98 -3.13 3.60
CA GLN A 489 -6.92 -3.59 2.59
C GLN A 489 -7.25 -2.44 1.64
N GLY A 490 -6.28 -2.02 0.84
CA GLY A 490 -6.42 -0.95 -0.15
C GLY A 490 -7.36 -1.32 -1.30
N ALA A 491 -7.68 -0.32 -2.12
CA ALA A 491 -8.59 -0.51 -3.26
C ALA A 491 -8.02 -1.48 -4.28
N GLU A 492 -6.78 -1.30 -4.73
CA GLU A 492 -6.16 -2.15 -5.74
C GLU A 492 -6.22 -3.62 -5.37
N SER A 493 -5.82 -3.97 -4.15
CA SER A 493 -5.75 -5.34 -3.67
C SER A 493 -7.13 -5.98 -3.54
N SER A 494 -8.07 -5.24 -2.97
CA SER A 494 -9.45 -5.70 -2.81
C SER A 494 -10.15 -5.87 -4.17
N LEU A 495 -9.95 -4.93 -5.09
CA LEU A 495 -10.47 -5.01 -6.46
C LEU A 495 -9.81 -6.14 -7.26
N ALA A 496 -8.49 -6.37 -7.12
CA ALA A 496 -7.80 -7.48 -7.76
C ALA A 496 -8.41 -8.83 -7.38
N PHE A 497 -8.73 -9.04 -6.09
CA PHE A 497 -9.43 -10.24 -5.65
C PHE A 497 -10.83 -10.36 -6.26
N HIS A 498 -11.65 -9.30 -6.17
CA HIS A 498 -13.04 -9.35 -6.63
C HIS A 498 -13.18 -9.48 -8.14
N LEU A 499 -12.29 -8.84 -8.91
CA LEU A 499 -12.21 -9.02 -10.36
C LEU A 499 -11.86 -10.47 -10.70
N SER A 500 -10.85 -11.04 -10.02
CA SER A 500 -10.49 -12.46 -10.20
C SER A 500 -11.64 -13.40 -9.87
N LEU A 501 -12.36 -13.13 -8.77
CA LEU A 501 -13.51 -13.92 -8.36
C LEU A 501 -14.66 -13.82 -9.39
N ALA A 502 -14.94 -12.62 -9.90
CA ALA A 502 -15.97 -12.42 -10.93
C ALA A 502 -15.61 -13.19 -12.20
N GLU A 503 -14.38 -13.09 -12.68
CA GLU A 503 -13.92 -13.80 -13.88
C GLU A 503 -13.94 -15.31 -13.70
N MET A 504 -13.53 -15.83 -12.54
CA MET A 504 -13.60 -17.26 -12.22
C MET A 504 -15.05 -17.79 -12.17
N LYS A 505 -16.02 -16.98 -11.70
CA LYS A 505 -17.44 -17.32 -11.70
C LYS A 505 -18.06 -17.32 -13.10
N HIS A 506 -17.57 -16.46 -14.00
CA HIS A 506 -18.02 -16.41 -15.40
C HIS A 506 -17.36 -17.47 -16.28
N ALA A 507 -16.27 -18.08 -15.84
CA ALA A 507 -15.70 -19.23 -16.54
C ALA A 507 -16.65 -20.42 -16.42
N GLU A 508 -16.94 -21.10 -17.53
CA GLU A 508 -17.74 -22.33 -17.52
C GLU A 508 -17.16 -23.36 -16.53
N PRO A 509 -17.99 -24.26 -15.94
CA PRO A 509 -17.51 -25.19 -14.92
C PRO A 509 -16.30 -25.97 -15.44
N ILE A 510 -15.18 -25.79 -14.75
CA ILE A 510 -13.92 -26.48 -15.05
C ILE A 510 -14.17 -27.99 -14.89
N PRO A 511 -13.98 -28.83 -15.91
CA PRO A 511 -14.13 -30.26 -15.76
C PRO A 511 -13.21 -30.74 -14.61
N SER A 512 -13.77 -31.44 -13.63
CA SER A 512 -12.97 -32.07 -12.60
C SER A 512 -11.95 -33.01 -13.25
N PRO A 513 -10.67 -33.01 -12.85
CA PRO A 513 -9.72 -33.97 -13.38
C PRO A 513 -10.27 -35.39 -13.14
N PRO A 514 -10.09 -36.32 -14.07
CA PRO A 514 -10.56 -37.67 -13.91
C PRO A 514 -10.02 -38.23 -12.58
N THR A 515 -10.91 -38.67 -11.71
CA THR A 515 -10.53 -39.40 -10.51
C THR A 515 -9.72 -40.61 -10.99
N SER A 516 -8.42 -40.64 -10.72
CA SER A 516 -7.63 -41.84 -10.89
C SER A 516 -8.25 -42.90 -10.01
N SER A 517 -9.03 -43.80 -10.61
CA SER A 517 -9.46 -45.02 -9.95
C SER A 517 -8.20 -45.75 -9.53
N ALA A 518 -8.01 -45.86 -8.23
CA ALA A 518 -7.02 -46.74 -7.62
C ALA A 518 -7.25 -48.16 -8.12
N ILE A 519 -6.25 -48.69 -8.75
CA ILE A 519 -5.98 -50.15 -8.81
C ILE A 519 -4.93 -50.46 -7.76
#